data_06c0561e390224eced1f26e714af57cc
#
_entry.id   06c0561e390224eced1f26e714af57cc
#
_cell.length_a   1.000
_cell.length_b   1.000
_cell.length_c   1.000
_cell.angle_alpha   90.00
_cell.angle_beta   90.00
_cell.angle_gamma   90.00
#
_symmetry.space_group_name_H-M   'P 1'
#
loop_
_entity.id
_entity.type
_entity.pdbx_description
1 polymer ?
#
loop_
_entity_poly.entity_id
_entity_poly.type
_entity_poly.pdbx_seq_one_letter_code
_entity_poly.pdbx_strand_id
1 'polypeptide(L)'
;MILNNTRYRRKICVFCSILTAVLIALCFRLFYLMIVKGDYYSKKASALQERERDIAGIRGDIVDRNERIIATNETAYNISVIHNQITDKEAVISVLSSELSIDEKTIRSKVDKVTSIEKIKNNVSKKTGDKILSYGLAGVKVDESSVRYYPLNELFSKVIGFAGADGQGVVGLETTYDEILRGTPGRIYTVCDGRGVEVKGYKERLSLIHISEPTRH
;
A
#
# COMPACT_ATOMS: atom_id res chain seq x y z
N MET A 1 17.52 62.14 -42.27
CA MET A 1 17.23 61.44 -40.98
C MET A 1 17.33 59.91 -41.13
N ILE A 2 18.41 59.37 -41.72
CA ILE A 2 18.56 57.97 -42.09
C ILE A 2 19.77 57.25 -41.40
N LEU A 3 20.56 57.97 -40.64
CA LEU A 3 21.83 57.47 -40.08
C LEU A 3 21.70 56.70 -38.75
N ASN A 4 20.50 56.59 -38.23
CA ASN A 4 20.31 55.92 -36.89
C ASN A 4 19.88 54.43 -36.99
N ASN A 5 19.61 53.94 -38.19
CA ASN A 5 19.00 52.58 -38.39
C ASN A 5 20.05 51.46 -38.32
N THR A 6 21.29 51.69 -38.69
CA THR A 6 22.36 50.67 -38.70
C THR A 6 22.89 50.34 -37.29
N ARG A 7 22.94 51.32 -36.38
CA ARG A 7 23.35 51.10 -34.98
C ARG A 7 22.26 50.32 -34.21
N TYR A 8 20.99 50.59 -34.46
CA TYR A 8 19.90 49.83 -33.86
C TYR A 8 19.82 48.40 -34.41
N ARG A 9 20.01 48.21 -35.71
CA ARG A 9 20.08 46.86 -36.33
C ARG A 9 21.23 46.04 -35.72
N ARG A 10 22.43 46.60 -35.55
CA ARG A 10 23.53 45.92 -34.89
C ARG A 10 23.20 45.52 -33.44
N LYS A 11 22.59 46.39 -32.64
CA LYS A 11 22.17 46.12 -31.28
C LYS A 11 21.13 44.97 -31.23
N ILE A 12 20.16 45.02 -32.13
CA ILE A 12 19.15 43.97 -32.25
C ILE A 12 19.80 42.63 -32.65
N CYS A 13 20.68 42.62 -33.63
CA CYS A 13 21.40 41.39 -34.04
C CYS A 13 22.26 40.83 -32.89
N VAL A 14 22.95 41.65 -32.14
CA VAL A 14 23.73 41.22 -30.97
C VAL A 14 22.81 40.66 -29.89
N PHE A 15 21.70 41.32 -29.61
CA PHE A 15 20.71 40.83 -28.64
C PHE A 15 20.11 39.49 -29.07
N CYS A 16 19.71 39.36 -30.34
CA CYS A 16 19.21 38.10 -30.90
C CYS A 16 20.26 36.97 -30.84
N SER A 17 21.55 37.31 -31.14
CA SER A 17 22.63 36.31 -31.06
C SER A 17 22.87 35.83 -29.62
N ILE A 18 22.81 36.74 -28.64
CA ILE A 18 22.92 36.34 -27.22
C ILE A 18 21.74 35.45 -26.81
N LEU A 19 20.52 35.85 -27.21
CA LEU A 19 19.31 35.08 -26.90
C LEU A 19 19.37 33.64 -27.50
N THR A 20 19.78 33.53 -28.78
CA THR A 20 19.98 32.21 -29.44
C THR A 20 21.08 31.41 -28.78
N ALA A 21 22.18 32.00 -28.38
CA ALA A 21 23.26 31.31 -27.67
C ALA A 21 22.78 30.77 -26.32
N VAL A 22 22.00 31.53 -25.55
CA VAL A 22 21.38 31.09 -24.30
C VAL A 22 20.42 29.93 -24.55
N LEU A 23 19.58 30.01 -25.58
CA LEU A 23 18.64 28.96 -25.94
C LEU A 23 19.38 27.64 -26.29
N ILE A 24 20.46 27.74 -27.09
CA ILE A 24 21.28 26.58 -27.44
C ILE A 24 21.93 25.97 -26.18
N ALA A 25 22.44 26.79 -25.27
CA ALA A 25 23.01 26.32 -24.01
C ALA A 25 21.98 25.59 -23.13
N LEU A 26 20.73 26.09 -23.08
CA LEU A 26 19.63 25.41 -22.38
C LEU A 26 19.27 24.07 -23.04
N CYS A 27 19.20 24.02 -24.36
CA CYS A 27 18.98 22.76 -25.08
C CYS A 27 20.07 21.72 -24.80
N PHE A 28 21.33 22.13 -24.82
CA PHE A 28 22.46 21.26 -24.44
C PHE A 28 22.35 20.80 -22.99
N ARG A 29 21.94 21.64 -22.09
CA ARG A 29 21.74 21.32 -20.68
C ARG A 29 20.61 20.28 -20.49
N LEU A 30 19.48 20.47 -21.19
CA LEU A 30 18.37 19.51 -21.17
C LEU A 30 18.77 18.16 -21.75
N PHE A 31 19.48 18.16 -22.90
CA PHE A 31 20.02 16.96 -23.52
C PHE A 31 20.93 16.17 -22.56
N TYR A 32 21.85 16.87 -21.90
CA TYR A 32 22.71 16.28 -20.89
C TYR A 32 21.92 15.66 -19.73
N LEU A 33 20.90 16.36 -19.22
CA LEU A 33 20.06 15.85 -18.13
C LEU A 33 19.23 14.64 -18.55
N MET A 34 18.68 14.64 -19.77
CA MET A 34 17.83 13.55 -20.26
C MET A 34 18.65 12.30 -20.60
N ILE A 35 19.80 12.41 -21.24
CA ILE A 35 20.56 11.27 -21.73
C ILE A 35 21.59 10.80 -20.70
N VAL A 36 22.40 11.70 -20.16
CA VAL A 36 23.49 11.30 -19.27
C VAL A 36 23.03 11.06 -17.83
N LYS A 37 22.09 11.88 -17.35
CA LYS A 37 21.55 11.75 -15.99
C LYS A 37 20.15 11.14 -15.91
N GLY A 38 19.56 10.75 -17.05
CA GLY A 38 18.21 10.20 -17.12
C GLY A 38 18.02 9.01 -16.19
N ASP A 39 18.90 8.03 -16.25
CA ASP A 39 18.83 6.82 -15.40
C ASP A 39 18.96 7.13 -13.91
N TYR A 40 19.82 8.09 -13.56
CA TYR A 40 19.97 8.52 -12.17
C TYR A 40 18.68 9.15 -11.62
N TYR A 41 18.08 10.07 -12.38
CA TYR A 41 16.85 10.74 -11.94
C TYR A 41 15.64 9.79 -12.01
N SER A 42 15.58 8.87 -12.97
CA SER A 42 14.56 7.84 -13.06
C SER A 42 14.59 6.93 -11.83
N LYS A 43 15.76 6.39 -11.47
CA LYS A 43 15.93 5.57 -10.26
C LYS A 43 15.56 6.33 -8.99
N LYS A 44 15.93 7.60 -8.90
CA LYS A 44 15.59 8.43 -7.74
C LYS A 44 14.09 8.73 -7.68
N ALA A 45 13.44 8.94 -8.81
CA ALA A 45 11.99 9.13 -8.89
C ALA A 45 11.25 7.84 -8.50
N SER A 46 11.67 6.68 -9.03
CA SER A 46 11.09 5.37 -8.65
C SER A 46 11.23 5.12 -7.16
N ALA A 47 12.39 5.36 -6.57
CA ALA A 47 12.61 5.18 -5.13
C ALA A 47 11.73 6.09 -4.25
N LEU A 48 11.31 7.24 -4.74
CA LEU A 48 10.38 8.15 -4.05
C LEU A 48 8.91 7.78 -4.29
N GLN A 49 8.61 7.16 -5.42
CA GLN A 49 7.25 6.77 -5.84
C GLN A 49 6.89 5.36 -5.40
N GLU A 50 7.88 4.47 -5.27
CA GLU A 50 7.65 3.11 -4.81
C GLU A 50 7.44 3.11 -3.29
N ARG A 51 6.27 2.64 -2.88
CA ARG A 51 5.94 2.39 -1.49
C ARG A 51 6.00 0.89 -1.24
N GLU A 52 6.93 0.50 -0.40
CA GLU A 52 7.08 -0.88 0.05
C GLU A 52 6.11 -1.15 1.20
N ARG A 53 5.34 -2.24 1.09
CA ARG A 53 4.47 -2.73 2.15
C ARG A 53 4.78 -4.19 2.40
N ASP A 54 5.09 -4.52 3.64
CA ASP A 54 5.22 -5.90 4.05
C ASP A 54 3.83 -6.54 4.18
N ILE A 55 3.67 -7.73 3.58
CA ILE A 55 2.50 -8.57 3.77
C ILE A 55 2.91 -9.71 4.67
N ALA A 56 2.18 -9.91 5.75
CA ALA A 56 2.37 -11.07 6.60
C ALA A 56 2.13 -12.35 5.79
N GLY A 57 3.05 -13.31 5.91
CA GLY A 57 2.84 -14.63 5.33
C GLY A 57 1.63 -15.31 5.96
N ILE A 58 0.98 -16.17 5.20
CA ILE A 58 -0.10 -17.03 5.72
C ILE A 58 0.52 -18.02 6.69
N ARG A 59 0.00 -18.10 7.91
CA ARG A 59 0.47 -19.01 8.95
C ARG A 59 0.12 -20.45 8.60
N GLY A 60 1.04 -21.39 8.81
CA GLY A 60 0.82 -22.81 8.54
C GLY A 60 -0.32 -23.41 9.39
N ASP A 61 -1.00 -24.41 8.87
CA ASP A 61 -2.05 -25.11 9.59
C ASP A 61 -1.48 -26.08 10.65
N ILE A 62 -2.19 -26.25 11.76
CA ILE A 62 -1.89 -27.28 12.75
C ILE A 62 -2.94 -28.36 12.61
N VAL A 63 -2.49 -29.57 12.36
CA VAL A 63 -3.35 -30.75 12.18
C VAL A 63 -2.99 -31.84 13.17
N ASP A 64 -3.94 -32.74 13.48
CA ASP A 64 -3.67 -33.95 14.26
C ASP A 64 -3.06 -35.04 13.37
N ARG A 65 -2.72 -36.18 13.97
CA ARG A 65 -2.20 -37.35 13.25
C ARG A 65 -3.18 -37.97 12.23
N ASN A 66 -4.44 -37.60 12.26
CA ASN A 66 -5.49 -38.02 11.33
C ASN A 66 -5.82 -36.92 10.31
N GLU A 67 -4.95 -35.94 10.16
CA GLU A 67 -5.10 -34.77 9.26
C GLU A 67 -6.32 -33.88 9.58
N ARG A 68 -6.87 -33.99 10.80
CA ARG A 68 -7.94 -33.07 11.23
C ARG A 68 -7.38 -31.73 11.60
N ILE A 69 -7.98 -30.68 11.06
CA ILE A 69 -7.55 -29.30 11.30
C ILE A 69 -7.88 -28.88 12.74
N ILE A 70 -6.84 -28.50 13.48
CA ILE A 70 -6.93 -27.99 14.84
C ILE A 70 -6.80 -26.48 14.87
N ALA A 71 -5.93 -25.92 14.02
CA ALA A 71 -5.80 -24.49 13.82
C ALA A 71 -5.53 -24.20 12.34
N THR A 72 -6.29 -23.28 11.77
CA THR A 72 -6.18 -22.83 10.37
C THR A 72 -6.34 -21.34 10.26
N ASN A 73 -6.38 -20.81 9.06
CA ASN A 73 -6.57 -19.39 8.80
C ASN A 73 -7.88 -19.16 8.07
N GLU A 74 -8.66 -18.18 8.51
CA GLU A 74 -9.81 -17.65 7.79
C GLU A 74 -9.49 -16.33 7.11
N THR A 75 -10.03 -16.12 5.91
CA THR A 75 -9.92 -14.85 5.22
C THR A 75 -10.70 -13.78 5.97
N ALA A 76 -10.03 -12.70 6.31
CA ALA A 76 -10.60 -11.52 6.91
C ALA A 76 -10.17 -10.29 6.11
N TYR A 77 -10.79 -9.15 6.39
CA TYR A 77 -10.44 -7.88 5.76
C TYR A 77 -10.06 -6.83 6.79
N ASN A 78 -9.07 -6.03 6.45
CA ASN A 78 -8.70 -4.82 7.18
C ASN A 78 -9.25 -3.62 6.44
N ILE A 79 -10.04 -2.79 7.13
CA ILE A 79 -10.67 -1.61 6.55
C ILE A 79 -9.91 -0.38 7.01
N SER A 80 -9.44 0.39 6.05
CA SER A 80 -8.75 1.65 6.27
C SER A 80 -9.30 2.74 5.35
N VAL A 81 -9.07 3.99 5.71
CA VAL A 81 -9.48 5.15 4.93
C VAL A 81 -8.27 6.00 4.58
N ILE A 82 -8.31 6.57 3.37
CA ILE A 82 -7.30 7.50 2.85
C ILE A 82 -7.97 8.87 2.73
N HIS A 83 -7.68 9.76 3.67
CA HIS A 83 -8.34 11.07 3.79
C HIS A 83 -8.38 11.86 2.47
N ASN A 84 -7.26 11.90 1.74
CA ASN A 84 -7.14 12.68 0.50
C ASN A 84 -7.91 12.09 -0.70
N GLN A 85 -8.43 10.87 -0.58
CA GLN A 85 -9.18 10.18 -1.64
C GLN A 85 -10.68 10.15 -1.38
N ILE A 86 -11.13 10.56 -0.20
CA ILE A 86 -12.55 10.58 0.15
C ILE A 86 -13.23 11.73 -0.60
N THR A 87 -14.19 11.39 -1.45
CA THR A 87 -15.00 12.36 -2.20
C THR A 87 -16.22 12.79 -1.40
N ASP A 88 -16.92 11.82 -0.78
CA ASP A 88 -18.11 12.04 0.04
C ASP A 88 -17.89 11.45 1.43
N LYS A 89 -17.63 12.32 2.40
CA LYS A 89 -17.37 11.92 3.79
C LYS A 89 -18.59 11.34 4.49
N GLU A 90 -19.76 11.93 4.25
CA GLU A 90 -20.99 11.52 4.93
C GLU A 90 -21.43 10.13 4.46
N ALA A 91 -21.32 9.84 3.16
CA ALA A 91 -21.60 8.51 2.63
C ALA A 91 -20.63 7.46 3.22
N VAL A 92 -19.32 7.76 3.29
CA VAL A 92 -18.34 6.86 3.89
C VAL A 92 -18.63 6.61 5.37
N ILE A 93 -18.93 7.65 6.14
CA ILE A 93 -19.22 7.54 7.57
C ILE A 93 -20.46 6.69 7.80
N SER A 94 -21.54 6.97 7.08
CA SER A 94 -22.82 6.26 7.25
C SER A 94 -22.72 4.78 6.89
N VAL A 95 -22.07 4.44 5.77
CA VAL A 95 -21.89 3.04 5.36
C VAL A 95 -20.98 2.29 6.32
N LEU A 96 -19.83 2.87 6.71
CA LEU A 96 -18.92 2.20 7.63
C LEU A 96 -19.52 2.05 9.03
N SER A 97 -20.31 3.00 9.50
CA SER A 97 -21.01 2.91 10.78
C SER A 97 -22.02 1.76 10.79
N SER A 98 -22.85 1.67 9.75
CA SER A 98 -23.87 0.62 9.63
C SER A 98 -23.27 -0.78 9.47
N GLU A 99 -22.29 -0.96 8.57
CA GLU A 99 -21.73 -2.28 8.26
C GLU A 99 -20.75 -2.79 9.32
N LEU A 100 -20.01 -1.90 9.99
CA LEU A 100 -19.04 -2.28 11.02
C LEU A 100 -19.59 -2.25 12.44
N SER A 101 -20.83 -1.75 12.64
CA SER A 101 -21.46 -1.52 13.96
C SER A 101 -20.55 -0.71 14.89
N ILE A 102 -19.98 0.37 14.37
CA ILE A 102 -19.13 1.30 15.12
C ILE A 102 -19.87 2.63 15.22
N ASP A 103 -19.73 3.30 16.36
CA ASP A 103 -20.33 4.61 16.56
C ASP A 103 -19.86 5.63 15.52
N GLU A 104 -20.81 6.37 14.94
CA GLU A 104 -20.55 7.35 13.89
C GLU A 104 -19.53 8.41 14.30
N LYS A 105 -19.57 8.85 15.57
CA LYS A 105 -18.61 9.82 16.10
C LYS A 105 -17.16 9.31 16.04
N THR A 106 -16.96 8.01 16.33
CA THR A 106 -15.67 7.36 16.28
C THR A 106 -15.15 7.27 14.84
N ILE A 107 -16.00 6.90 13.89
CA ILE A 107 -15.63 6.85 12.47
C ILE A 107 -15.34 8.26 11.95
N ARG A 108 -16.18 9.24 12.28
CA ARG A 108 -15.98 10.65 11.89
C ARG A 108 -14.63 11.18 12.35
N SER A 109 -14.27 10.93 13.61
CA SER A 109 -12.96 11.36 14.15
C SER A 109 -11.77 10.75 13.40
N LYS A 110 -11.90 9.51 12.91
CA LYS A 110 -10.88 8.82 12.12
C LYS A 110 -10.85 9.30 10.66
N VAL A 111 -12.01 9.52 10.06
CA VAL A 111 -12.14 10.04 8.68
C VAL A 111 -11.64 11.49 8.57
N ASP A 112 -11.85 12.31 9.58
CA ASP A 112 -11.40 13.71 9.60
C ASP A 112 -9.91 13.87 9.87
N LYS A 113 -9.26 12.82 10.38
CA LYS A 113 -7.83 12.84 10.66
C LYS A 113 -7.02 12.88 9.37
N VAL A 114 -6.24 13.95 9.19
CA VAL A 114 -5.40 14.16 8.01
C VAL A 114 -4.17 13.23 8.07
N THR A 115 -4.38 11.97 7.69
CA THR A 115 -3.33 10.95 7.61
C THR A 115 -3.34 10.29 6.23
N SER A 116 -2.19 9.76 5.82
CA SER A 116 -2.09 9.03 4.54
C SER A 116 -2.99 7.80 4.52
N ILE A 117 -3.07 7.07 5.63
CA ILE A 117 -3.95 5.91 5.82
C ILE A 117 -4.31 5.85 7.30
N GLU A 118 -5.61 5.76 7.62
CA GLU A 118 -6.11 5.55 8.97
C GLU A 118 -6.89 4.24 9.04
N LYS A 119 -6.52 3.37 9.98
CA LYS A 119 -7.18 2.08 10.17
C LYS A 119 -8.51 2.28 10.92
N ILE A 120 -9.60 1.81 10.32
CA ILE A 120 -10.94 1.85 10.93
C ILE A 120 -11.16 0.60 11.78
N LYS A 121 -11.07 -0.59 11.15
CA LYS A 121 -11.29 -1.88 11.82
C LYS A 121 -10.45 -2.96 11.15
N ASN A 122 -9.83 -3.81 11.97
CA ASN A 122 -9.11 -4.99 11.50
C ASN A 122 -10.01 -6.22 11.67
N ASN A 123 -9.66 -7.30 10.98
CA ASN A 123 -10.28 -8.62 11.12
C ASN A 123 -11.79 -8.61 10.91
N VAL A 124 -12.24 -7.90 9.88
CA VAL A 124 -13.65 -7.86 9.48
C VAL A 124 -13.97 -9.13 8.69
N SER A 125 -15.15 -9.71 8.92
CA SER A 125 -15.58 -10.91 8.20
C SER A 125 -15.61 -10.71 6.69
N LYS A 126 -15.32 -11.78 5.93
CA LYS A 126 -15.34 -11.75 4.47
C LYS A 126 -16.65 -11.16 3.93
N LYS A 127 -17.79 -11.60 4.47
CA LYS A 127 -19.12 -11.11 4.04
C LYS A 127 -19.28 -9.59 4.16
N THR A 128 -18.81 -9.02 5.28
CA THR A 128 -18.90 -7.56 5.51
C THR A 128 -17.91 -6.82 4.64
N GLY A 129 -16.70 -7.35 4.47
CA GLY A 129 -15.69 -6.74 3.59
C GLY A 129 -16.14 -6.70 2.13
N ASP A 130 -16.69 -7.80 1.60
CA ASP A 130 -17.20 -7.88 0.23
C ASP A 130 -18.37 -6.88 0.02
N LYS A 131 -19.24 -6.71 1.01
CA LYS A 131 -20.28 -5.68 0.97
C LYS A 131 -19.69 -4.27 0.88
N ILE A 132 -18.72 -3.95 1.73
CA ILE A 132 -18.09 -2.62 1.71
C ILE A 132 -17.40 -2.37 0.38
N LEU A 133 -16.74 -3.39 -0.20
CA LEU A 133 -16.17 -3.33 -1.55
C LEU A 133 -17.24 -3.03 -2.62
N SER A 134 -18.42 -3.65 -2.52
CA SER A 134 -19.50 -3.46 -3.49
C SER A 134 -20.05 -2.04 -3.53
N TYR A 135 -19.94 -1.28 -2.45
CA TYR A 135 -20.34 0.14 -2.44
C TYR A 135 -19.39 1.05 -3.24
N GLY A 136 -18.17 0.59 -3.56
CA GLY A 136 -17.22 1.34 -4.39
C GLY A 136 -16.84 2.72 -3.86
N LEU A 137 -16.79 2.90 -2.54
CA LEU A 137 -16.56 4.19 -1.89
C LEU A 137 -15.14 4.69 -2.14
N ALA A 138 -15.02 5.89 -2.71
CA ALA A 138 -13.73 6.52 -2.92
C ALA A 138 -13.04 6.82 -1.57
N GLY A 139 -11.76 6.43 -1.45
CA GLY A 139 -10.99 6.63 -0.24
C GLY A 139 -11.17 5.56 0.84
N VAL A 140 -12.03 4.56 0.63
CA VAL A 140 -12.11 3.38 1.49
C VAL A 140 -11.25 2.28 0.88
N LYS A 141 -10.30 1.79 1.64
CA LYS A 141 -9.42 0.68 1.26
C LYS A 141 -9.77 -0.55 2.07
N VAL A 142 -9.97 -1.65 1.37
CA VAL A 142 -10.27 -2.96 1.95
C VAL A 142 -9.12 -3.88 1.56
N ASP A 143 -8.25 -4.17 2.53
CA ASP A 143 -7.09 -5.04 2.33
C ASP A 143 -7.42 -6.45 2.83
N GLU A 144 -7.10 -7.46 2.02
CA GLU A 144 -7.24 -8.85 2.44
C GLU A 144 -6.23 -9.16 3.56
N SER A 145 -6.69 -9.89 4.55
CA SER A 145 -5.92 -10.31 5.72
C SER A 145 -6.34 -11.73 6.11
N SER A 146 -5.62 -12.33 7.01
CA SER A 146 -5.96 -13.64 7.56
C SER A 146 -6.05 -13.58 9.08
N VAL A 147 -7.03 -14.28 9.63
CA VAL A 147 -7.22 -14.44 11.06
C VAL A 147 -7.09 -15.92 11.42
N ARG A 148 -6.40 -16.18 12.50
CA ARG A 148 -6.24 -17.53 12.99
C ARG A 148 -7.58 -18.05 13.52
N TYR A 149 -8.00 -19.22 13.05
CA TYR A 149 -9.26 -19.87 13.40
C TYR A 149 -9.00 -21.22 14.04
N TYR A 150 -9.69 -21.49 15.13
CA TYR A 150 -9.59 -22.72 15.93
C TYR A 150 -10.93 -23.44 15.93
N PRO A 151 -11.15 -24.44 15.04
CA PRO A 151 -12.43 -25.14 14.91
C PRO A 151 -12.92 -25.81 16.19
N LEU A 152 -11.98 -26.24 17.03
CA LEU A 152 -12.27 -26.98 18.27
C LEU A 152 -12.29 -26.12 19.52
N ASN A 153 -12.20 -24.76 19.34
CA ASN A 153 -12.30 -23.76 20.40
C ASN A 153 -11.59 -24.13 21.70
N GLU A 154 -12.35 -24.39 22.77
CA GLU A 154 -11.81 -24.56 24.12
C GLU A 154 -11.07 -25.90 24.35
N LEU A 155 -11.34 -26.92 23.53
CA LEU A 155 -10.84 -28.28 23.79
C LEU A 155 -9.31 -28.35 23.82
N PHE A 156 -8.64 -27.61 22.95
CA PHE A 156 -7.18 -27.60 22.84
C PHE A 156 -6.53 -26.27 23.22
N SER A 157 -7.30 -25.29 23.69
CA SER A 157 -6.82 -23.92 23.97
C SER A 157 -5.60 -23.87 24.91
N LYS A 158 -5.55 -24.75 25.90
CA LYS A 158 -4.42 -24.82 26.85
C LYS A 158 -3.15 -25.39 26.23
N VAL A 159 -3.26 -26.29 25.23
CA VAL A 159 -2.12 -26.94 24.59
C VAL A 159 -1.65 -26.13 23.38
N ILE A 160 -2.57 -25.77 22.50
CA ILE A 160 -2.28 -25.05 21.27
C ILE A 160 -1.93 -23.62 21.55
N GLY A 161 -2.61 -23.00 22.51
CA GLY A 161 -2.50 -21.58 22.79
C GLY A 161 -3.24 -20.73 21.74
N PHE A 162 -2.71 -19.55 21.46
CA PHE A 162 -3.29 -18.66 20.47
C PHE A 162 -2.20 -17.79 19.80
N ALA A 163 -2.53 -17.32 18.59
CA ALA A 163 -1.74 -16.35 17.87
C ALA A 163 -2.33 -14.94 18.06
N GLY A 164 -1.47 -13.93 18.15
CA GLY A 164 -1.84 -12.53 18.24
C GLY A 164 -2.40 -11.98 16.92
N ALA A 165 -2.89 -10.76 16.97
CA ALA A 165 -3.45 -10.07 15.80
C ALA A 165 -2.41 -9.81 14.69
N ASP A 166 -1.15 -9.85 15.02
CA ASP A 166 0.01 -9.72 14.14
C ASP A 166 0.50 -11.06 13.56
N GLY A 167 -0.21 -12.15 13.88
CA GLY A 167 0.10 -13.50 13.41
C GLY A 167 1.24 -14.17 14.17
N GLN A 168 1.73 -13.62 15.27
CA GLN A 168 2.75 -14.25 16.14
C GLN A 168 2.10 -15.20 17.14
N GLY A 169 2.73 -16.34 17.38
CA GLY A 169 2.33 -17.22 18.47
C GLY A 169 2.61 -16.60 19.83
N VAL A 170 1.61 -16.53 20.71
CA VAL A 170 1.74 -15.90 22.03
C VAL A 170 1.91 -16.94 23.14
N VAL A 171 1.20 -18.05 23.05
CA VAL A 171 1.19 -19.11 24.07
C VAL A 171 1.10 -20.50 23.41
N GLY A 172 1.58 -21.54 24.09
CA GLY A 172 1.41 -22.94 23.71
C GLY A 172 2.23 -23.39 22.51
N LEU A 173 1.70 -24.35 21.77
CA LEU A 173 2.34 -24.88 20.55
C LEU A 173 2.51 -23.79 19.49
N GLU A 174 1.60 -22.85 19.42
CA GLU A 174 1.71 -21.69 18.51
C GLU A 174 3.00 -20.89 18.73
N THR A 175 3.44 -20.71 19.98
CA THR A 175 4.71 -20.05 20.30
C THR A 175 5.90 -20.98 20.07
N THR A 176 5.79 -22.24 20.47
CA THR A 176 6.90 -23.19 20.37
C THR A 176 7.31 -23.42 18.91
N TYR A 177 6.34 -23.47 18.00
CA TYR A 177 6.56 -23.70 16.57
C TYR A 177 6.39 -22.43 15.73
N ASP A 178 6.48 -21.25 16.34
CA ASP A 178 6.23 -19.99 15.65
C ASP A 178 7.12 -19.81 14.41
N GLU A 179 8.40 -20.17 14.48
CA GLU A 179 9.34 -20.07 13.34
C GLU A 179 8.93 -20.94 12.16
N ILE A 180 8.33 -22.11 12.43
CA ILE A 180 7.89 -23.05 11.38
C ILE A 180 6.52 -22.64 10.84
N LEU A 181 5.61 -22.23 11.76
CA LEU A 181 4.25 -21.86 11.41
C LEU A 181 4.18 -20.51 10.73
N ARG A 182 5.06 -19.58 11.06
CA ARG A 182 5.09 -18.25 10.47
C ARG A 182 5.44 -18.35 9.00
N GLY A 183 4.48 -18.01 8.13
CA GLY A 183 4.72 -17.94 6.69
C GLY A 183 5.80 -16.92 6.35
N THR A 184 6.40 -17.07 5.18
CA THR A 184 7.39 -16.11 4.69
C THR A 184 6.68 -14.79 4.33
N PRO A 185 7.07 -13.65 4.91
CA PRO A 185 6.47 -12.38 4.57
C PRO A 185 6.76 -12.03 3.10
N GLY A 186 5.75 -11.56 2.41
CA GLY A 186 5.87 -11.00 1.07
C GLY A 186 6.03 -9.49 1.12
N ARG A 187 6.46 -8.89 -0.01
CA ARG A 187 6.53 -7.44 -0.18
C ARG A 187 5.72 -7.03 -1.39
N ILE A 188 4.86 -6.05 -1.22
CA ILE A 188 4.17 -5.40 -2.34
C ILE A 188 4.81 -4.04 -2.56
N TYR A 189 5.15 -3.78 -3.82
CA TYR A 189 5.59 -2.48 -4.29
C TYR A 189 4.42 -1.80 -5.01
N THR A 190 3.92 -0.70 -4.46
CA THR A 190 2.90 0.14 -5.08
C THR A 190 3.51 1.46 -5.52
N VAL A 191 3.11 1.94 -6.70
CA VAL A 191 3.55 3.25 -7.19
C VAL A 191 2.56 4.31 -6.70
N CYS A 192 3.08 5.28 -5.96
CA CYS A 192 2.32 6.41 -5.45
C CYS A 192 2.70 7.70 -6.19
N ASP A 193 1.76 8.63 -6.31
CA ASP A 193 2.04 9.98 -6.77
C ASP A 193 2.79 10.80 -5.70
N GLY A 194 3.18 12.04 -6.03
CA GLY A 194 3.86 12.95 -5.09
C GLY A 194 3.04 13.33 -3.84
N ARG A 195 1.77 12.93 -3.77
CA ARG A 195 0.86 13.11 -2.62
C ARG A 195 0.65 11.83 -1.83
N GLY A 196 1.32 10.73 -2.22
CA GLY A 196 1.18 9.42 -1.58
C GLY A 196 -0.09 8.66 -1.98
N VAL A 197 -0.76 9.07 -3.05
CA VAL A 197 -1.95 8.41 -3.60
C VAL A 197 -1.51 7.32 -4.58
N GLU A 198 -2.03 6.11 -4.42
CA GLU A 198 -1.75 4.99 -5.33
C GLU A 198 -2.26 5.29 -6.75
N VAL A 199 -1.38 5.15 -7.74
CA VAL A 199 -1.73 5.40 -9.15
C VAL A 199 -2.44 4.17 -9.71
N LYS A 200 -3.75 4.30 -9.98
CA LYS A 200 -4.56 3.22 -10.59
C LYS A 200 -3.99 2.83 -11.96
N GLY A 201 -3.75 1.54 -12.16
CA GLY A 201 -3.30 0.99 -13.44
C GLY A 201 -1.82 0.56 -13.50
N TYR A 202 -1.02 0.89 -12.51
CA TYR A 202 0.28 0.23 -12.33
C TYR A 202 0.06 -1.11 -11.62
N LYS A 203 0.49 -2.21 -12.28
CA LYS A 203 0.42 -3.55 -11.69
C LYS A 203 1.26 -3.54 -10.40
N GLU A 204 0.62 -3.87 -9.29
CA GLU A 204 1.31 -4.21 -8.06
C GLU A 204 2.34 -5.29 -8.37
N ARG A 205 3.62 -5.01 -8.12
CA ARG A 205 4.66 -6.03 -8.20
C ARG A 205 4.67 -6.79 -6.88
N LEU A 206 4.05 -7.96 -6.88
CA LEU A 206 4.24 -8.94 -5.81
C LEU A 206 5.66 -9.50 -5.96
N SER A 207 6.53 -9.16 -5.05
CA SER A 207 7.78 -9.89 -4.85
C SER A 207 7.57 -10.92 -3.75
N LEU A 208 7.17 -12.11 -4.14
CA LEU A 208 7.16 -13.28 -3.24
C LEU A 208 8.63 -13.70 -3.05
N ILE A 209 9.21 -13.30 -1.96
CA ILE A 209 10.50 -13.83 -1.52
C ILE A 209 10.22 -15.23 -0.97
N HIS A 210 10.48 -16.24 -1.79
CA HIS A 210 10.36 -17.68 -1.50
C HIS A 210 8.97 -18.17 -1.06
N ILE A 211 8.26 -18.77 -2.02
CA ILE A 211 7.30 -19.82 -1.71
C ILE A 211 8.16 -21.04 -1.32
N SER A 212 8.34 -21.29 -0.04
CA SER A 212 8.81 -22.59 0.41
C SER A 212 7.67 -23.56 0.14
N GLU A 213 7.84 -24.44 -0.85
CA GLU A 213 6.99 -25.63 -0.96
C GLU A 213 6.99 -26.36 0.39
N PRO A 214 5.83 -26.87 0.85
CA PRO A 214 5.80 -27.66 2.06
C PRO A 214 6.70 -28.87 1.85
N THR A 215 7.84 -28.91 2.54
CA THR A 215 8.67 -30.08 2.61
C THR A 215 7.88 -31.16 3.35
N ARG A 216 7.34 -32.12 2.58
CA ARG A 216 6.88 -33.40 3.11
C ARG A 216 8.11 -34.11 3.67
N HIS A 217 8.17 -34.25 4.97
CA HIS A 217 8.97 -35.23 5.66
C HIS A 217 8.10 -36.36 6.16
#